data_002e501af9045f599d8a462ce9ccfcd3
#
_entry.id   002e501af9045f599d8a462ce9ccfcd3
#
_cell.length_a   1.000
_cell.length_b   1.000
_cell.length_c   1.000
_cell.angle_alpha   90.00
_cell.angle_beta   90.00
_cell.angle_gamma   90.00
#
_symmetry.space_group_name_H-M   'P 1'
#
loop_
_entity.id
_entity.type
_entity.pdbx_description
1 polymer ?
#
loop_
_entity_poly.entity_id
_entity_poly.type
_entity_poly.pdbx_seq_one_letter_code
_entity_poly.pdbx_strand_id
1 'polypeptide(L)'
;MRRVLTSAAVAAALALAVTACGDGSGDAGSSPAKSAAPAEVSGTVTWWDTSDATTEGPVFQEIIKDFEAKYPKIKVNYVNVPFADARDKFKTAAQSGSGAPDVLRTDVGWVAEFASLGYLAPLDGTPAVDKPEEFLPVPAASGKYNGKTYGVPQVTDTLGLLYNKELLKKAGYDEPPATMADLKKVALDVKSKTGAGGLALNVDAYFLLPFIYGEGGDFVDVQNKKITISSPQSVAGVKIVEDLITSGAAVKPALQDSYTNAETAFKDGKVAMIFNGPWSNADNLGGKVFKDNPDNFGVAPVPAGSAKAGSPLGGHDYTVYAGSKNLDASYLFVQFMDSAESQAKIAGKLGLLPTRQPAYSASEATANPKIAQWAKPMETAVERPWIPEAASLFQPLVEGYQKLAGGQTTTEPMLKDVATAYQGILKGWSL
;
A
#
# COMPACT_ATOMS: atom_id res chain seq x y z
N MET A 1 -2.58 -75.94 17.54
CA MET A 1 -2.62 -76.79 16.33
C MET A 1 -1.93 -76.00 15.23
N ARG A 2 -0.63 -76.20 14.97
CA ARG A 2 -0.02 -77.06 13.94
C ARG A 2 -0.79 -76.93 12.59
N ARG A 3 -0.20 -76.40 11.53
CA ARG A 3 0.92 -76.80 10.62
C ARG A 3 1.16 -75.67 9.61
N VAL A 4 2.31 -75.11 9.29
CA VAL A 4 3.58 -75.64 8.69
C VAL A 4 3.48 -75.84 7.16
N LEU A 5 4.40 -75.10 6.46
CA LEU A 5 5.15 -75.34 5.22
C LEU A 5 4.37 -75.28 3.88
N THR A 6 4.88 -74.69 2.81
CA THR A 6 6.15 -74.97 2.12
C THR A 6 6.56 -73.89 1.12
N SER A 7 7.86 -73.77 0.99
CA SER A 7 8.66 -72.96 0.08
C SER A 7 8.58 -73.40 -1.39
N ALA A 8 8.88 -72.49 -2.33
CA ALA A 8 9.63 -72.81 -3.53
C ALA A 8 10.37 -71.58 -4.06
N ALA A 9 11.67 -71.66 -4.11
CA ALA A 9 12.62 -70.73 -4.69
C ALA A 9 12.90 -71.12 -6.14
N VAL A 10 13.10 -70.15 -7.04
CA VAL A 10 13.92 -70.31 -8.26
C VAL A 10 14.78 -69.10 -8.42
N ALA A 11 16.10 -69.36 -8.60
CA ALA A 11 17.23 -68.49 -8.67
C ALA A 11 17.68 -68.22 -10.10
N ALA A 12 18.56 -67.22 -10.22
CA ALA A 12 19.57 -66.96 -11.24
C ALA A 12 19.15 -66.11 -12.45
N ALA A 13 19.84 -65.01 -12.78
CA ALA A 13 21.26 -64.96 -13.16
C ALA A 13 21.85 -63.55 -13.05
N LEU A 14 23.12 -63.50 -12.57
CA LEU A 14 24.03 -62.37 -12.55
C LEU A 14 24.46 -61.95 -13.98
N ALA A 15 24.65 -60.62 -14.17
CA ALA A 15 25.71 -60.10 -15.03
C ALA A 15 26.32 -58.88 -14.41
N LEU A 16 27.58 -59.06 -13.94
CA LEU A 16 28.48 -58.01 -13.47
C LEU A 16 29.06 -57.22 -14.66
N ALA A 17 29.07 -55.90 -14.57
CA ALA A 17 30.06 -55.07 -15.23
C ALA A 17 30.51 -53.98 -14.23
N VAL A 18 31.75 -54.17 -13.75
CA VAL A 18 32.52 -53.20 -12.97
C VAL A 18 33.27 -52.32 -13.95
N THR A 19 33.19 -50.98 -13.78
CA THR A 19 34.36 -50.11 -14.06
C THR A 19 34.22 -48.76 -13.35
N ALA A 20 35.25 -48.47 -12.60
CA ALA A 20 35.98 -47.23 -12.34
C ALA A 20 35.36 -46.17 -11.40
N CYS A 21 36.04 -46.03 -10.30
CA CYS A 21 36.08 -44.88 -9.40
C CYS A 21 36.39 -43.58 -10.13
N GLY A 22 35.64 -42.51 -9.79
CA GLY A 22 35.94 -41.11 -10.06
C GLY A 22 35.35 -40.29 -8.94
N ASP A 23 36.23 -39.84 -8.04
CA ASP A 23 35.97 -38.88 -6.98
C ASP A 23 35.49 -37.56 -7.61
N GLY A 24 34.38 -37.01 -7.15
CA GLY A 24 33.85 -35.75 -7.63
C GLY A 24 32.62 -35.38 -6.82
N SER A 25 32.81 -34.68 -5.70
CA SER A 25 31.78 -33.93 -4.99
C SER A 25 31.15 -32.94 -5.96
N GLY A 26 30.02 -33.32 -6.58
CA GLY A 26 29.19 -32.50 -7.41
C GLY A 26 27.97 -32.03 -6.62
N ASP A 27 28.01 -30.78 -6.24
CA ASP A 27 26.88 -29.99 -5.76
C ASP A 27 25.72 -30.21 -6.73
N ALA A 28 24.63 -30.80 -6.24
CA ALA A 28 23.39 -30.96 -7.01
C ALA A 28 22.68 -29.57 -7.09
N GLY A 29 23.24 -28.70 -7.92
CA GLY A 29 22.56 -27.50 -8.36
C GLY A 29 21.28 -27.91 -9.09
N SER A 30 20.15 -27.77 -8.43
CA SER A 30 18.83 -27.81 -9.09
C SER A 30 18.81 -26.72 -10.17
N SER A 31 18.96 -27.13 -11.43
CA SER A 31 18.70 -26.26 -12.58
C SER A 31 17.29 -25.72 -12.42
N PRO A 32 17.06 -24.39 -12.55
CA PRO A 32 15.71 -23.85 -12.55
C PRO A 32 14.93 -24.54 -13.66
N ALA A 33 13.75 -25.06 -13.32
CA ALA A 33 12.83 -25.63 -14.29
C ALA A 33 12.61 -24.56 -15.41
N LYS A 34 12.82 -24.94 -16.68
CA LYS A 34 12.52 -24.05 -17.79
C LYS A 34 11.06 -23.63 -17.68
N SER A 35 10.83 -22.33 -17.48
CA SER A 35 9.48 -21.73 -17.56
C SER A 35 8.85 -22.12 -18.90
N ALA A 36 7.57 -22.53 -18.87
CA ALA A 36 6.83 -22.86 -20.08
C ALA A 36 6.78 -21.63 -21.02
N ALA A 37 6.73 -21.87 -22.34
CA ALA A 37 6.55 -20.75 -23.28
C ALA A 37 5.20 -20.05 -22.96
N PRO A 38 5.10 -18.73 -22.97
CA PRO A 38 3.90 -18.00 -22.56
C PRO A 38 2.59 -18.47 -23.21
N ALA A 39 2.65 -18.92 -24.48
CA ALA A 39 1.50 -19.46 -25.21
C ALA A 39 1.03 -20.86 -24.71
N GLU A 40 1.87 -21.56 -23.99
CA GLU A 40 1.58 -22.89 -23.43
C GLU A 40 1.03 -22.84 -21.99
N VAL A 41 1.21 -21.72 -21.32
CA VAL A 41 0.76 -21.53 -19.93
C VAL A 41 -0.77 -21.52 -19.87
N SER A 42 -1.33 -22.25 -18.93
CA SER A 42 -2.77 -22.33 -18.71
C SER A 42 -3.08 -22.41 -17.22
N GLY A 43 -4.31 -22.08 -16.83
CA GLY A 43 -4.76 -22.17 -15.45
C GLY A 43 -5.74 -21.09 -15.07
N THR A 44 -6.09 -21.06 -13.78
CA THR A 44 -6.93 -20.00 -13.21
C THR A 44 -6.13 -19.26 -12.15
N VAL A 45 -5.92 -17.96 -12.33
CA VAL A 45 -5.28 -17.08 -11.36
C VAL A 45 -6.36 -16.47 -10.49
N THR A 46 -6.38 -16.79 -9.20
CA THR A 46 -7.21 -16.08 -8.22
C THR A 46 -6.44 -14.84 -7.76
N TRP A 47 -6.99 -13.66 -8.07
CA TRP A 47 -6.42 -12.39 -7.66
C TRP A 47 -7.28 -11.71 -6.60
N TRP A 48 -6.69 -11.47 -5.43
CA TRP A 48 -7.30 -10.62 -4.42
C TRP A 48 -6.86 -9.17 -4.65
N ASP A 49 -7.86 -8.35 -4.97
CA ASP A 49 -7.72 -6.92 -5.14
C ASP A 49 -8.22 -6.18 -3.89
N THR A 50 -7.40 -5.28 -3.37
CA THR A 50 -7.67 -4.51 -2.14
C THR A 50 -8.14 -3.09 -2.42
N SER A 51 -8.44 -2.77 -3.68
CA SER A 51 -8.92 -1.45 -4.11
C SER A 51 -10.40 -1.22 -3.83
N ASP A 52 -10.87 -0.02 -4.08
CA ASP A 52 -12.31 0.28 -4.02
C ASP A 52 -13.08 -0.49 -5.09
N ALA A 53 -14.06 -1.27 -4.64
CA ALA A 53 -14.83 -2.17 -5.50
C ALA A 53 -15.71 -1.43 -6.52
N THR A 54 -16.04 -0.17 -6.27
CA THR A 54 -17.01 0.60 -7.06
C THR A 54 -16.34 1.52 -8.08
N THR A 55 -15.20 2.08 -7.75
CA THR A 55 -14.47 3.02 -8.61
C THR A 55 -13.29 2.39 -9.33
N GLU A 56 -12.44 1.65 -8.60
CA GLU A 56 -11.21 1.05 -9.16
C GLU A 56 -11.45 -0.33 -9.75
N GLY A 57 -12.23 -1.18 -9.07
CA GLY A 57 -12.50 -2.57 -9.47
C GLY A 57 -12.98 -2.72 -10.92
N PRO A 58 -13.92 -1.92 -11.44
CA PRO A 58 -14.35 -2.01 -12.85
C PRO A 58 -13.23 -1.77 -13.85
N VAL A 59 -12.30 -0.86 -13.56
CA VAL A 59 -11.14 -0.57 -14.43
C VAL A 59 -10.17 -1.75 -14.46
N PHE A 60 -9.88 -2.34 -13.31
CA PHE A 60 -9.05 -3.55 -13.26
C PHE A 60 -9.68 -4.73 -13.99
N GLN A 61 -10.99 -4.93 -13.85
CA GLN A 61 -11.70 -5.99 -14.58
C GLN A 61 -11.70 -5.78 -16.11
N GLU A 62 -11.65 -4.53 -16.58
CA GLU A 62 -11.46 -4.25 -18.01
C GLU A 62 -10.06 -4.69 -18.48
N ILE A 63 -9.02 -4.40 -17.71
CA ILE A 63 -7.64 -4.82 -18.04
C ILE A 63 -7.49 -6.34 -17.98
N ILE A 64 -8.21 -7.01 -17.06
CA ILE A 64 -8.27 -8.48 -17.00
C ILE A 64 -8.81 -9.06 -18.32
N LYS A 65 -9.83 -8.44 -18.92
CA LYS A 65 -10.36 -8.90 -20.23
C LYS A 65 -9.30 -8.80 -21.34
N ASP A 66 -8.50 -7.73 -21.33
CA ASP A 66 -7.39 -7.58 -22.28
C ASP A 66 -6.32 -8.66 -22.05
N PHE A 67 -6.02 -8.98 -20.78
CA PHE A 67 -5.13 -10.08 -20.41
C PHE A 67 -5.65 -11.44 -20.91
N GLU A 68 -6.91 -11.76 -20.64
CA GLU A 68 -7.52 -13.03 -21.07
C GLU A 68 -7.62 -13.14 -22.60
N ALA A 69 -7.78 -12.03 -23.31
CA ALA A 69 -7.74 -12.00 -24.77
C ALA A 69 -6.31 -12.32 -25.30
N LYS A 70 -5.27 -11.84 -24.62
CA LYS A 70 -3.87 -12.11 -24.96
C LYS A 70 -3.45 -13.55 -24.57
N TYR A 71 -3.96 -14.06 -23.45
CA TYR A 71 -3.64 -15.38 -22.91
C TYR A 71 -4.92 -16.23 -22.72
N PRO A 72 -5.54 -16.73 -23.81
CA PRO A 72 -6.90 -17.32 -23.74
C PRO A 72 -6.97 -18.63 -22.95
N LYS A 73 -5.83 -19.28 -22.67
CA LYS A 73 -5.74 -20.48 -21.80
C LYS A 73 -5.70 -20.15 -20.31
N ILE A 74 -5.52 -18.86 -19.94
CA ILE A 74 -5.51 -18.41 -18.55
C ILE A 74 -6.83 -17.71 -18.24
N LYS A 75 -7.42 -18.02 -17.09
CA LYS A 75 -8.59 -17.32 -16.55
C LYS A 75 -8.22 -16.60 -15.28
N VAL A 76 -8.88 -15.47 -15.01
CA VAL A 76 -8.69 -14.71 -13.77
C VAL A 76 -9.97 -14.75 -12.95
N ASN A 77 -9.86 -15.29 -11.74
CA ASN A 77 -10.89 -15.20 -10.72
C ASN A 77 -10.63 -13.94 -9.87
N TYR A 78 -11.26 -12.83 -10.25
CA TYR A 78 -11.16 -11.56 -9.54
C TYR A 78 -11.98 -11.60 -8.25
N VAL A 79 -11.35 -11.29 -7.12
CA VAL A 79 -11.98 -11.22 -5.80
C VAL A 79 -11.61 -9.90 -5.14
N ASN A 80 -12.58 -9.03 -4.94
CA ASN A 80 -12.34 -7.82 -4.14
C ASN A 80 -12.38 -8.17 -2.65
N VAL A 81 -11.34 -7.78 -1.92
CA VAL A 81 -11.22 -7.95 -0.47
C VAL A 81 -11.01 -6.57 0.15
N PRO A 82 -11.88 -6.12 1.06
CA PRO A 82 -11.70 -4.84 1.72
C PRO A 82 -10.30 -4.69 2.32
N PHE A 83 -9.65 -3.55 2.08
CA PHE A 83 -8.28 -3.27 2.50
C PHE A 83 -8.06 -3.57 3.99
N ALA A 84 -8.98 -3.14 4.84
CA ALA A 84 -8.88 -3.32 6.29
C ALA A 84 -8.82 -4.80 6.74
N ASP A 85 -9.37 -5.72 5.93
CA ASP A 85 -9.43 -7.15 6.24
C ASP A 85 -8.30 -7.95 5.56
N ALA A 86 -7.76 -7.43 4.46
CA ALA A 86 -6.97 -8.20 3.51
C ALA A 86 -5.70 -8.78 4.11
N ARG A 87 -4.98 -7.99 4.93
CA ARG A 87 -3.73 -8.43 5.57
C ARG A 87 -3.92 -9.69 6.40
N ASP A 88 -4.87 -9.67 7.32
CA ASP A 88 -5.09 -10.77 8.25
C ASP A 88 -5.76 -11.98 7.59
N LYS A 89 -6.64 -11.74 6.62
CA LYS A 89 -7.20 -12.82 5.78
C LYS A 89 -6.12 -13.54 5.00
N PHE A 90 -5.20 -12.79 4.36
CA PHE A 90 -4.11 -13.39 3.61
C PHE A 90 -3.17 -14.19 4.51
N LYS A 91 -2.77 -13.62 5.65
CA LYS A 91 -1.92 -14.34 6.64
C LYS A 91 -2.56 -15.65 7.09
N THR A 92 -3.82 -15.61 7.45
CA THR A 92 -4.58 -16.80 7.89
C THR A 92 -4.65 -17.85 6.78
N ALA A 93 -4.97 -17.47 5.56
CA ALA A 93 -5.06 -18.36 4.41
C ALA A 93 -3.70 -18.94 4.03
N ALA A 94 -2.65 -18.10 3.98
CA ALA A 94 -1.29 -18.54 3.67
C ALA A 94 -0.72 -19.49 4.74
N GLN A 95 -0.96 -19.20 6.02
CA GLN A 95 -0.54 -20.05 7.14
C GLN A 95 -1.25 -21.42 7.12
N SER A 96 -2.53 -21.45 6.79
CA SER A 96 -3.29 -22.70 6.70
C SER A 96 -2.98 -23.52 5.43
N GLY A 97 -2.33 -22.92 4.43
CA GLY A 97 -2.09 -23.51 3.13
C GLY A 97 -3.35 -23.70 2.28
N SER A 98 -4.45 -23.02 2.64
CA SER A 98 -5.75 -23.15 1.96
C SER A 98 -6.47 -21.81 1.84
N GLY A 99 -7.08 -21.56 0.68
CA GLY A 99 -7.89 -20.38 0.43
C GLY A 99 -7.11 -19.09 0.18
N ALA A 100 -5.77 -19.13 0.16
CA ALA A 100 -4.97 -17.99 -0.26
C ALA A 100 -5.13 -17.75 -1.78
N PRO A 101 -5.06 -16.50 -2.25
CA PRO A 101 -5.07 -16.19 -3.67
C PRO A 101 -3.75 -16.62 -4.32
N ASP A 102 -3.71 -16.70 -5.65
CA ASP A 102 -2.45 -16.83 -6.39
C ASP A 102 -1.68 -15.51 -6.42
N VAL A 103 -2.40 -14.41 -6.59
CA VAL A 103 -1.86 -13.03 -6.60
C VAL A 103 -2.64 -12.16 -5.62
N LEU A 104 -1.92 -11.31 -4.88
CA LEU A 104 -2.49 -10.31 -3.97
C LEU A 104 -2.02 -8.91 -4.40
N ARG A 105 -2.95 -7.94 -4.41
CA ARG A 105 -2.60 -6.51 -4.40
C ARG A 105 -2.26 -6.13 -2.96
N THR A 106 -0.96 -6.04 -2.70
CA THR A 106 -0.37 -5.94 -1.36
C THR A 106 0.03 -4.51 -1.07
N ASP A 107 -0.38 -3.95 0.08
CA ASP A 107 0.21 -2.66 0.54
C ASP A 107 1.73 -2.80 0.65
N VAL A 108 2.46 -1.79 0.20
CA VAL A 108 3.94 -1.79 0.24
C VAL A 108 4.50 -2.06 1.64
N GLY A 109 3.76 -1.71 2.70
CA GLY A 109 4.15 -1.97 4.09
C GLY A 109 3.97 -3.42 4.56
N TRP A 110 3.32 -4.29 3.76
CA TRP A 110 3.10 -5.70 4.14
C TRP A 110 4.09 -6.66 3.47
N VAL A 111 4.77 -6.22 2.41
CA VAL A 111 5.65 -7.11 1.60
C VAL A 111 6.76 -7.73 2.45
N ALA A 112 7.47 -6.93 3.24
CA ALA A 112 8.54 -7.42 4.11
C ALA A 112 8.03 -8.45 5.15
N GLU A 113 6.85 -8.22 5.73
CA GLU A 113 6.22 -9.16 6.66
C GLU A 113 5.92 -10.50 5.98
N PHE A 114 5.18 -10.46 4.86
CA PHE A 114 4.78 -11.69 4.17
C PHE A 114 5.97 -12.46 3.59
N ALA A 115 6.99 -11.75 3.10
CA ALA A 115 8.23 -12.36 2.64
C ALA A 115 9.01 -13.02 3.79
N SER A 116 9.08 -12.37 4.97
CA SER A 116 9.74 -12.91 6.15
C SER A 116 9.09 -14.19 6.68
N LEU A 117 7.78 -14.30 6.51
CA LEU A 117 6.99 -15.48 6.88
C LEU A 117 7.04 -16.59 5.82
N GLY A 118 7.71 -16.36 4.69
CA GLY A 118 7.77 -17.32 3.58
C GLY A 118 6.47 -17.48 2.80
N TYR A 119 5.55 -16.52 2.87
CA TYR A 119 4.27 -16.59 2.18
C TYR A 119 4.33 -16.12 0.73
N LEU A 120 5.38 -15.38 0.36
CA LEU A 120 5.54 -14.86 -1.00
C LEU A 120 6.61 -15.64 -1.78
N ALA A 121 6.33 -15.85 -3.06
CA ALA A 121 7.31 -16.38 -4.00
C ALA A 121 8.33 -15.28 -4.37
N PRO A 122 9.65 -15.60 -4.40
CA PRO A 122 10.63 -14.67 -4.96
C PRO A 122 10.39 -14.52 -6.46
N LEU A 123 10.44 -13.28 -6.95
CA LEU A 123 10.09 -12.95 -8.33
C LEU A 123 11.32 -12.73 -9.23
N ASP A 124 12.54 -12.68 -8.66
CA ASP A 124 13.76 -12.48 -9.44
C ASP A 124 13.93 -13.56 -10.51
N GLY A 125 14.18 -13.13 -11.75
CA GLY A 125 14.33 -14.01 -12.89
C GLY A 125 13.05 -14.62 -13.44
N THR A 126 11.89 -14.26 -12.91
CA THR A 126 10.57 -14.66 -13.44
C THR A 126 10.02 -13.61 -14.42
N PRO A 127 9.04 -13.98 -15.28
CA PRO A 127 8.37 -13.00 -16.16
C PRO A 127 7.68 -11.85 -15.40
N ALA A 128 7.34 -12.01 -14.12
CA ALA A 128 6.70 -10.95 -13.34
C ALA A 128 7.58 -9.70 -13.22
N VAL A 129 8.90 -9.86 -13.16
CA VAL A 129 9.85 -8.74 -13.12
C VAL A 129 10.33 -8.45 -14.53
N ASP A 130 9.52 -7.72 -15.31
CA ASP A 130 9.85 -7.29 -16.66
C ASP A 130 10.37 -5.85 -16.63
N LYS A 131 11.48 -5.58 -17.35
CA LYS A 131 12.10 -4.25 -17.48
C LYS A 131 12.21 -3.50 -16.14
N PRO A 132 12.93 -4.05 -15.16
CA PRO A 132 13.02 -3.46 -13.83
C PRO A 132 13.63 -2.06 -13.81
N GLU A 133 14.38 -1.68 -14.83
CA GLU A 133 14.96 -0.35 -15.01
C GLU A 133 13.92 0.76 -15.32
N GLU A 134 12.71 0.40 -15.72
CA GLU A 134 11.64 1.35 -15.98
C GLU A 134 10.96 1.82 -14.66
N PHE A 135 11.11 1.10 -13.57
CA PHE A 135 10.50 1.45 -12.29
C PHE A 135 11.16 2.66 -11.63
N LEU A 136 10.35 3.47 -11.00
CA LEU A 136 10.85 4.50 -10.09
C LEU A 136 11.61 3.84 -8.92
N PRO A 137 12.78 4.37 -8.51
CA PRO A 137 13.65 3.68 -7.53
C PRO A 137 12.99 3.40 -6.18
N VAL A 138 12.23 4.36 -5.66
CA VAL A 138 11.63 4.27 -4.33
C VAL A 138 10.49 3.24 -4.30
N PRO A 139 9.49 3.27 -5.19
CA PRO A 139 8.53 2.17 -5.30
C PRO A 139 9.18 0.80 -5.51
N ALA A 140 10.23 0.71 -6.34
CA ALA A 140 10.94 -0.54 -6.56
C ALA A 140 11.62 -1.11 -5.30
N ALA A 141 11.95 -0.27 -4.32
CA ALA A 141 12.54 -0.70 -3.06
C ALA A 141 11.51 -1.36 -2.12
N SER A 142 10.22 -0.95 -2.17
CA SER A 142 9.18 -1.50 -1.29
C SER A 142 8.91 -2.99 -1.52
N GLY A 143 9.07 -3.46 -2.77
CA GLY A 143 8.92 -4.86 -3.16
C GLY A 143 10.07 -5.78 -2.72
N LYS A 144 11.11 -5.27 -2.03
CA LYS A 144 12.32 -6.03 -1.71
C LYS A 144 12.41 -6.42 -0.24
N TYR A 145 12.88 -7.63 -0.01
CA TYR A 145 13.22 -8.12 1.32
C TYR A 145 14.46 -9.03 1.25
N ASN A 146 15.46 -8.78 2.14
CA ASN A 146 16.74 -9.53 2.19
C ASN A 146 17.40 -9.72 0.80
N GLY A 147 17.42 -8.65 -0.01
CA GLY A 147 18.09 -8.65 -1.31
C GLY A 147 17.33 -9.36 -2.43
N LYS A 148 16.11 -9.86 -2.19
CA LYS A 148 15.25 -10.49 -3.19
C LYS A 148 14.02 -9.65 -3.45
N THR A 149 13.46 -9.78 -4.65
CA THR A 149 12.21 -9.14 -5.06
C THR A 149 11.03 -10.07 -4.76
N TYR A 150 10.02 -9.57 -4.05
CA TYR A 150 8.79 -10.29 -3.70
C TYR A 150 7.53 -9.56 -4.16
N GLY A 151 7.65 -8.26 -4.47
CA GLY A 151 6.58 -7.44 -4.98
C GLY A 151 7.00 -6.68 -6.24
N VAL A 152 6.07 -6.46 -7.16
CA VAL A 152 6.25 -5.63 -8.35
C VAL A 152 5.36 -4.40 -8.18
N PRO A 153 5.94 -3.18 -8.18
CA PRO A 153 5.20 -1.96 -7.81
C PRO A 153 4.11 -1.62 -8.82
N GLN A 154 2.85 -1.67 -8.40
CA GLN A 154 1.68 -1.36 -9.23
C GLN A 154 1.41 0.13 -9.31
N VAL A 155 1.26 0.76 -8.15
CA VAL A 155 0.97 2.19 -7.98
C VAL A 155 1.81 2.73 -6.82
N THR A 156 2.14 4.02 -6.91
CA THR A 156 2.74 4.76 -5.81
C THR A 156 1.83 5.89 -5.38
N ASP A 157 1.91 6.28 -4.15
CA ASP A 157 1.08 7.37 -3.61
C ASP A 157 1.71 8.04 -2.40
N THR A 158 1.10 9.13 -1.99
CA THR A 158 1.34 9.83 -0.74
C THR A 158 0.07 10.60 -0.36
N LEU A 159 -0.02 11.10 0.86
CA LEU A 159 -1.08 12.05 1.20
C LEU A 159 -0.75 13.45 0.68
N GLY A 160 -1.79 14.13 0.22
CA GLY A 160 -1.82 15.56 -0.04
C GLY A 160 -2.92 16.24 0.76
N LEU A 161 -2.96 17.55 0.72
CA LEU A 161 -4.10 18.33 1.15
C LEU A 161 -5.08 18.46 -0.02
N LEU A 162 -6.24 17.82 0.09
CA LEU A 162 -7.35 18.00 -0.84
C LEU A 162 -8.21 19.14 -0.34
N TYR A 163 -8.59 20.05 -1.23
CA TYR A 163 -9.32 21.24 -0.82
C TYR A 163 -10.38 21.70 -1.84
N ASN A 164 -11.44 22.30 -1.33
CA ASN A 164 -12.49 22.95 -2.10
C ASN A 164 -12.11 24.42 -2.33
N LYS A 165 -11.73 24.76 -3.56
CA LYS A 165 -11.28 26.10 -3.93
C LYS A 165 -12.32 27.18 -3.69
N GLU A 166 -13.62 26.89 -3.96
CA GLU A 166 -14.68 27.87 -3.71
C GLU A 166 -14.87 28.19 -2.23
N LEU A 167 -14.78 27.18 -1.34
CA LEU A 167 -14.90 27.41 0.08
C LEU A 167 -13.69 28.20 0.62
N LEU A 168 -12.47 27.91 0.15
CA LEU A 168 -11.30 28.70 0.48
C LEU A 168 -11.44 30.14 0.00
N LYS A 169 -11.86 30.35 -1.25
CA LYS A 169 -12.07 31.67 -1.84
C LYS A 169 -13.14 32.48 -1.10
N LYS A 170 -14.25 31.86 -0.72
CA LYS A 170 -15.29 32.49 0.13
C LYS A 170 -14.74 32.87 1.50
N ALA A 171 -13.75 32.14 2.02
CA ALA A 171 -13.05 32.47 3.25
C ALA A 171 -11.96 33.55 3.07
N GLY A 172 -11.65 33.94 1.83
CA GLY A 172 -10.66 34.99 1.50
C GLY A 172 -9.29 34.45 1.17
N TYR A 173 -9.20 33.18 0.70
CA TYR A 173 -7.96 32.51 0.33
C TYR A 173 -8.00 32.03 -1.12
N ASP A 174 -7.06 32.49 -1.94
CA ASP A 174 -6.90 32.02 -3.32
C ASP A 174 -6.03 30.76 -3.41
N GLU A 175 -5.18 30.53 -2.40
CA GLU A 175 -4.26 29.38 -2.32
C GLU A 175 -4.53 28.56 -1.05
N PRO A 176 -4.21 27.25 -1.06
CA PRO A 176 -4.30 26.41 0.12
C PRO A 176 -3.23 26.75 1.16
N PRO A 177 -3.41 26.41 2.44
CA PRO A 177 -2.43 26.66 3.48
C PRO A 177 -1.11 25.93 3.21
N ALA A 178 0.01 26.66 3.28
CA ALA A 178 1.35 26.13 3.07
C ALA A 178 1.99 25.55 4.34
N THR A 179 1.55 26.00 5.54
CA THR A 179 2.07 25.55 6.84
C THR A 179 0.97 25.00 7.73
N MET A 180 1.32 24.19 8.72
CA MET A 180 0.36 23.67 9.72
C MET A 180 -0.27 24.81 10.56
N ALA A 181 0.46 25.90 10.77
CA ALA A 181 -0.09 27.09 11.42
C ALA A 181 -1.14 27.78 10.55
N ASP A 182 -0.86 27.93 9.24
CA ASP A 182 -1.84 28.47 8.28
C ASP A 182 -3.04 27.56 8.13
N LEU A 183 -2.86 26.22 8.16
CA LEU A 183 -3.95 25.24 8.10
C LEU A 183 -4.99 25.51 9.19
N LYS A 184 -4.54 25.69 10.44
CA LYS A 184 -5.42 26.02 11.56
C LYS A 184 -6.19 27.32 11.32
N LYS A 185 -5.47 28.37 10.89
CA LYS A 185 -6.06 29.69 10.63
C LYS A 185 -7.09 29.61 9.52
N VAL A 186 -6.74 29.01 8.37
CA VAL A 186 -7.64 28.87 7.21
C VAL A 186 -8.88 28.05 7.61
N ALA A 187 -8.71 26.97 8.35
CA ALA A 187 -9.83 26.14 8.79
C ALA A 187 -10.83 26.90 9.68
N LEU A 188 -10.33 27.69 10.62
CA LEU A 188 -11.19 28.53 11.47
C LEU A 188 -11.90 29.66 10.67
N ASP A 189 -11.20 30.28 9.71
CA ASP A 189 -11.75 31.31 8.86
C ASP A 189 -12.83 30.73 7.91
N VAL A 190 -12.61 29.55 7.35
CA VAL A 190 -13.66 28.84 6.56
C VAL A 190 -14.91 28.66 7.39
N LYS A 191 -14.74 28.09 8.59
CA LYS A 191 -15.88 27.86 9.51
C LYS A 191 -16.64 29.13 9.82
N SER A 192 -15.93 30.21 10.16
CA SER A 192 -16.56 31.48 10.57
C SER A 192 -17.25 32.23 9.41
N LYS A 193 -16.66 32.19 8.20
CA LYS A 193 -17.12 32.99 7.07
C LYS A 193 -18.09 32.26 6.16
N THR A 194 -18.04 30.91 6.12
CA THR A 194 -18.86 30.11 5.19
C THR A 194 -19.91 29.23 5.88
N GLY A 195 -19.72 28.94 7.15
CA GLY A 195 -20.52 27.98 7.91
C GLY A 195 -20.15 26.50 7.63
N ALA A 196 -19.28 26.21 6.63
CA ALA A 196 -18.74 24.88 6.42
C ALA A 196 -17.62 24.57 7.44
N GLY A 197 -17.38 23.29 7.70
CA GLY A 197 -16.20 22.90 8.48
C GLY A 197 -14.90 23.24 7.77
N GLY A 198 -13.86 23.59 8.50
CA GLY A 198 -12.56 23.92 7.90
C GLY A 198 -11.82 22.69 7.42
N LEU A 199 -11.67 21.69 8.30
CA LEU A 199 -10.91 20.48 8.08
C LEU A 199 -11.65 19.27 8.65
N ALA A 200 -11.64 18.13 7.95
CA ALA A 200 -11.97 16.85 8.55
C ALA A 200 -10.70 15.98 8.64
N LEU A 201 -10.55 15.31 9.78
CA LEU A 201 -9.42 14.41 10.06
C LEU A 201 -9.91 12.97 9.96
N ASN A 202 -9.11 12.13 9.31
CA ASN A 202 -9.26 10.69 9.39
C ASN A 202 -8.47 10.17 10.59
N VAL A 203 -9.14 9.44 11.49
CA VAL A 203 -8.55 8.91 12.73
C VAL A 203 -7.93 7.55 12.46
N ASP A 204 -6.89 7.56 11.63
CA ASP A 204 -6.04 6.43 11.30
C ASP A 204 -4.58 6.84 11.36
N ALA A 205 -3.70 5.90 11.73
CA ALA A 205 -2.27 6.16 11.92
C ALA A 205 -1.59 6.73 10.67
N TYR A 206 -1.94 6.25 9.47
CA TYR A 206 -1.36 6.73 8.22
C TYR A 206 -1.59 8.23 8.03
N PHE A 207 -2.78 8.72 8.41
CA PHE A 207 -3.18 10.13 8.30
C PHE A 207 -2.64 11.01 9.45
N LEU A 208 -2.06 10.39 10.48
CA LEU A 208 -1.35 11.10 11.55
C LEU A 208 0.11 11.40 11.17
N LEU A 209 0.72 10.59 10.31
CA LEU A 209 2.15 10.68 9.96
C LEU A 209 2.56 12.03 9.36
N PRO A 210 1.76 12.73 8.53
CA PRO A 210 2.16 14.04 8.01
C PRO A 210 2.48 15.05 9.10
N PHE A 211 1.77 15.02 10.21
CA PHE A 211 2.02 15.91 11.35
C PHE A 211 3.32 15.54 12.07
N ILE A 212 3.57 14.24 12.25
CA ILE A 212 4.79 13.74 12.88
C ILE A 212 6.01 14.05 12.00
N TYR A 213 5.97 13.71 10.72
CA TYR A 213 7.05 13.99 9.77
C TYR A 213 7.29 15.47 9.57
N GLY A 214 6.21 16.27 9.60
CA GLY A 214 6.29 17.74 9.50
C GLY A 214 7.16 18.37 10.57
N GLU A 215 7.15 17.85 11.78
CA GLU A 215 7.98 18.30 12.91
C GLU A 215 9.33 17.58 12.99
N GLY A 216 9.68 16.74 11.99
CA GLY A 216 10.94 15.98 11.98
C GLY A 216 10.93 14.75 12.88
N GLY A 217 9.76 14.33 13.34
CA GLY A 217 9.57 13.08 14.08
C GLY A 217 9.45 11.88 13.13
N ASP A 218 9.49 10.70 13.73
CA ASP A 218 9.25 9.43 13.06
C ASP A 218 8.76 8.41 14.10
N PHE A 219 8.25 7.27 13.65
CA PHE A 219 7.84 6.23 14.58
C PHE A 219 8.99 5.28 14.96
N VAL A 220 9.99 5.08 14.08
CA VAL A 220 11.21 4.29 14.38
C VAL A 220 12.41 4.81 13.60
N ASP A 221 13.61 4.59 14.13
CA ASP A 221 14.89 4.68 13.45
C ASP A 221 15.42 3.26 13.24
N VAL A 222 15.26 2.75 12.02
CA VAL A 222 15.62 1.38 11.65
C VAL A 222 17.12 1.13 11.77
N GLN A 223 17.93 2.12 11.38
CA GLN A 223 19.40 1.99 11.36
C GLN A 223 19.97 1.81 12.76
N ASN A 224 19.45 2.58 13.72
CA ASN A 224 19.91 2.56 15.11
C ASN A 224 19.06 1.64 16.02
N LYS A 225 18.05 0.96 15.46
CA LYS A 225 17.09 0.13 16.21
C LYS A 225 16.49 0.90 17.38
N LYS A 226 15.97 2.09 17.08
CA LYS A 226 15.41 2.99 18.09
C LYS A 226 13.93 3.27 17.81
N ILE A 227 13.12 3.24 18.87
CA ILE A 227 11.72 3.65 18.84
C ILE A 227 11.68 5.17 19.05
N THR A 228 11.16 5.92 18.07
CA THR A 228 11.19 7.39 18.07
C THR A 228 9.81 8.03 18.15
N ILE A 229 8.75 7.22 18.21
CA ILE A 229 7.36 7.71 18.22
C ILE A 229 7.05 8.65 19.40
N SER A 230 7.74 8.53 20.52
CA SER A 230 7.61 9.42 21.67
C SER A 230 8.70 10.50 21.77
N SER A 231 9.46 10.73 20.68
CA SER A 231 10.44 11.81 20.61
C SER A 231 9.78 13.18 20.77
N PRO A 232 10.51 14.23 21.20
CA PRO A 232 10.00 15.59 21.27
C PRO A 232 9.38 16.08 19.96
N GLN A 233 9.94 15.67 18.81
CA GLN A 233 9.46 16.02 17.48
C GLN A 233 8.11 15.34 17.19
N SER A 234 8.00 14.02 17.46
CA SER A 234 6.73 13.30 17.29
C SER A 234 5.64 13.85 18.21
N VAL A 235 6.00 14.20 19.45
CA VAL A 235 5.09 14.88 20.40
C VAL A 235 4.64 16.23 19.84
N ALA A 236 5.53 17.04 19.28
CA ALA A 236 5.17 18.32 18.68
C ALA A 236 4.17 18.13 17.52
N GLY A 237 4.39 17.15 16.66
CA GLY A 237 3.49 16.85 15.54
C GLY A 237 2.08 16.43 15.99
N VAL A 238 1.98 15.54 16.96
CA VAL A 238 0.67 15.09 17.48
C VAL A 238 -0.06 16.20 18.26
N LYS A 239 0.68 17.11 18.91
CA LYS A 239 0.09 18.30 19.55
C LYS A 239 -0.60 19.22 18.56
N ILE A 240 -0.13 19.33 17.31
CA ILE A 240 -0.83 20.07 16.26
C ILE A 240 -2.21 19.47 16.03
N VAL A 241 -2.31 18.14 15.96
CA VAL A 241 -3.60 17.45 15.77
C VAL A 241 -4.54 17.67 16.95
N GLU A 242 -4.04 17.53 18.17
CA GLU A 242 -4.79 17.79 19.41
C GLU A 242 -5.33 19.24 19.41
N ASP A 243 -4.52 20.21 19.01
CA ASP A 243 -4.90 21.62 18.89
C ASP A 243 -5.92 21.88 17.79
N LEU A 244 -5.79 21.25 16.62
CA LEU A 244 -6.78 21.35 15.54
C LEU A 244 -8.16 20.85 15.99
N ILE A 245 -8.20 19.78 16.78
CA ILE A 245 -9.44 19.21 17.32
C ILE A 245 -10.01 20.13 18.41
N THR A 246 -9.21 20.49 19.39
CA THR A 246 -9.67 21.23 20.58
C THR A 246 -10.05 22.68 20.27
N SER A 247 -9.37 23.33 19.30
CA SER A 247 -9.74 24.67 18.82
C SER A 247 -10.99 24.68 17.93
N GLY A 248 -11.43 23.51 17.44
CA GLY A 248 -12.54 23.37 16.51
C GLY A 248 -12.19 23.83 15.08
N ALA A 249 -10.90 23.92 14.74
CA ALA A 249 -10.41 24.06 13.36
C ALA A 249 -10.72 22.79 12.55
N ALA A 250 -10.47 21.62 13.13
CA ALA A 250 -11.03 20.38 12.61
C ALA A 250 -12.46 20.19 13.16
N VAL A 251 -13.36 19.69 12.32
CA VAL A 251 -14.66 19.20 12.78
C VAL A 251 -14.43 18.02 13.71
N LYS A 252 -15.37 17.78 14.65
CA LYS A 252 -15.23 16.66 15.59
C LYS A 252 -15.05 15.36 14.81
N PRO A 253 -13.92 14.66 14.95
CA PRO A 253 -13.66 13.44 14.19
C PRO A 253 -14.65 12.33 14.55
N ALA A 254 -15.07 11.56 13.55
CA ALA A 254 -15.78 10.30 13.77
C ALA A 254 -14.74 9.25 14.22
N LEU A 255 -15.04 8.52 15.29
CA LEU A 255 -14.16 7.46 15.81
C LEU A 255 -14.38 6.11 15.13
N GLN A 256 -15.53 5.94 14.46
CA GLN A 256 -15.85 4.79 13.61
C GLN A 256 -16.07 5.29 12.19
N ASP A 257 -15.70 4.47 11.22
CA ASP A 257 -15.81 4.78 9.78
C ASP A 257 -15.22 6.17 9.44
N SER A 258 -14.15 6.54 10.14
CA SER A 258 -13.55 7.88 10.10
C SER A 258 -13.20 8.30 8.68
N TYR A 259 -12.61 7.39 7.89
CA TYR A 259 -12.28 7.61 6.48
C TYR A 259 -13.52 7.98 5.67
N THR A 260 -14.54 7.13 5.67
CA THR A 260 -15.79 7.33 4.91
C THR A 260 -16.52 8.61 5.33
N ASN A 261 -16.52 8.93 6.62
CA ASN A 261 -17.15 10.15 7.14
C ASN A 261 -16.43 11.42 6.67
N ALA A 262 -15.08 11.43 6.68
CA ALA A 262 -14.29 12.56 6.21
C ALA A 262 -14.45 12.77 4.71
N GLU A 263 -14.35 11.70 3.90
CA GLU A 263 -14.59 11.71 2.45
C GLU A 263 -15.98 12.22 2.10
N THR A 264 -17.02 11.68 2.73
CA THR A 264 -18.40 12.08 2.48
C THR A 264 -18.60 13.56 2.82
N ALA A 265 -18.05 14.04 3.95
CA ALA A 265 -18.14 15.43 4.31
C ALA A 265 -17.48 16.37 3.28
N PHE A 266 -16.34 15.95 2.73
CA PHE A 266 -15.63 16.71 1.70
C PHE A 266 -16.36 16.70 0.35
N LYS A 267 -16.78 15.53 -0.13
CA LYS A 267 -17.55 15.39 -1.38
C LYS A 267 -18.87 16.15 -1.38
N ASP A 268 -19.49 16.26 -0.21
CA ASP A 268 -20.74 17.01 -0.02
C ASP A 268 -20.53 18.52 0.16
N GLY A 269 -19.27 18.99 0.27
CA GLY A 269 -18.95 20.39 0.55
C GLY A 269 -19.25 20.83 1.98
N LYS A 270 -19.38 19.88 2.91
CA LYS A 270 -19.58 20.15 4.34
C LYS A 270 -18.31 20.58 5.05
N VAL A 271 -17.15 20.19 4.49
CA VAL A 271 -15.82 20.64 4.94
C VAL A 271 -15.00 21.11 3.73
N ALA A 272 -14.09 22.05 3.98
CA ALA A 272 -13.26 22.63 2.92
C ALA A 272 -12.01 21.82 2.61
N MET A 273 -11.47 21.08 3.57
CA MET A 273 -10.16 20.42 3.45
C MET A 273 -10.17 19.03 4.10
N ILE A 274 -9.42 18.11 3.49
CA ILE A 274 -9.07 16.80 4.06
C ILE A 274 -7.64 16.43 3.65
N PHE A 275 -7.00 15.55 4.41
CA PHE A 275 -5.82 14.83 3.93
C PHE A 275 -6.27 13.54 3.26
N ASN A 276 -5.86 13.31 2.01
CA ASN A 276 -6.08 12.03 1.33
C ASN A 276 -5.08 11.83 0.18
N GLY A 277 -5.11 10.67 -0.46
CA GLY A 277 -4.22 10.27 -1.55
C GLY A 277 -4.91 10.19 -2.92
N PRO A 278 -4.15 9.88 -3.99
CA PRO A 278 -4.65 9.82 -5.36
C PRO A 278 -5.73 8.76 -5.56
N TRP A 279 -5.80 7.73 -4.74
CA TRP A 279 -6.87 6.71 -4.76
C TRP A 279 -8.27 7.30 -4.56
N SER A 280 -8.40 8.46 -3.91
CA SER A 280 -9.67 9.13 -3.69
C SER A 280 -10.10 10.08 -4.82
N ASN A 281 -9.25 10.29 -5.84
CA ASN A 281 -9.52 11.25 -6.91
C ASN A 281 -10.83 10.96 -7.64
N ALA A 282 -11.03 9.72 -8.09
CA ALA A 282 -12.21 9.33 -8.87
C ALA A 282 -13.50 9.49 -8.05
N ASP A 283 -13.48 9.05 -6.79
CA ASP A 283 -14.61 9.16 -5.87
C ASP A 283 -14.94 10.63 -5.55
N ASN A 284 -13.93 11.46 -5.25
CA ASN A 284 -14.11 12.88 -4.98
C ASN A 284 -14.67 13.63 -6.18
N LEU A 285 -14.15 13.37 -7.39
CA LEU A 285 -14.63 13.99 -8.62
C LEU A 285 -16.05 13.57 -8.99
N GLY A 286 -16.50 12.38 -8.57
CA GLY A 286 -17.89 11.94 -8.65
C GLY A 286 -18.82 12.57 -7.60
N GLY A 287 -18.25 13.25 -6.60
CA GLY A 287 -18.98 13.84 -5.47
C GLY A 287 -19.82 15.04 -5.83
N LYS A 288 -20.79 15.35 -4.96
CA LYS A 288 -21.83 16.38 -5.19
C LYS A 288 -21.28 17.74 -5.60
N VAL A 289 -20.17 18.20 -5.03
CA VAL A 289 -19.66 19.56 -5.27
C VAL A 289 -18.55 19.64 -6.31
N PHE A 290 -18.08 18.47 -6.82
CA PHE A 290 -17.00 18.42 -7.79
C PHE A 290 -17.41 17.85 -9.15
N LYS A 291 -18.49 17.03 -9.20
CA LYS A 291 -18.95 16.35 -10.40
C LYS A 291 -19.22 17.30 -11.57
N ASP A 292 -19.92 18.40 -11.30
CA ASP A 292 -20.29 19.40 -12.31
C ASP A 292 -19.29 20.57 -12.38
N ASN A 293 -18.32 20.62 -11.45
CA ASN A 293 -17.27 21.63 -11.38
C ASN A 293 -15.94 21.00 -10.90
N PRO A 294 -15.29 20.17 -11.73
CA PRO A 294 -14.06 19.46 -11.34
C PRO A 294 -12.87 20.40 -11.07
N ASP A 295 -12.90 21.62 -11.59
CA ASP A 295 -11.88 22.64 -11.33
C ASP A 295 -11.91 23.18 -9.90
N ASN A 296 -13.03 23.01 -9.19
CA ASN A 296 -13.16 23.33 -7.77
C ASN A 296 -12.34 22.38 -6.87
N PHE A 297 -12.02 21.17 -7.35
CA PHE A 297 -11.18 20.22 -6.63
C PHE A 297 -9.71 20.60 -6.76
N GLY A 298 -9.07 20.87 -5.62
CA GLY A 298 -7.66 21.20 -5.53
C GLY A 298 -6.86 20.12 -4.81
N VAL A 299 -5.59 19.94 -5.23
CA VAL A 299 -4.59 19.07 -4.61
C VAL A 299 -3.35 19.90 -4.33
N ALA A 300 -2.81 19.83 -3.12
CA ALA A 300 -1.58 20.49 -2.72
C ALA A 300 -0.72 19.53 -1.88
N PRO A 301 0.58 19.78 -1.71
CA PRO A 301 1.37 19.11 -0.69
C PRO A 301 0.73 19.24 0.69
N VAL A 302 0.98 18.29 1.56
CA VAL A 302 0.63 18.46 2.99
C VAL A 302 1.32 19.73 3.51
N PRO A 303 0.65 20.57 4.32
CA PRO A 303 1.25 21.77 4.89
C PRO A 303 2.52 21.43 5.66
N ALA A 304 3.53 22.27 5.53
CA ALA A 304 4.80 22.09 6.24
C ALA A 304 4.65 22.31 7.75
N GLY A 305 5.25 21.44 8.52
CA GLY A 305 5.55 21.69 9.93
C GLY A 305 6.79 22.56 10.09
N SER A 306 7.36 22.57 11.29
CA SER A 306 8.57 23.36 11.58
C SER A 306 9.84 22.84 10.89
N ALA A 307 9.90 21.55 10.56
CA ALA A 307 11.05 20.91 9.94
C ALA A 307 10.91 20.79 8.42
N LYS A 308 9.74 20.37 7.93
CA LYS A 308 9.51 20.11 6.49
C LYS A 308 8.03 19.93 6.17
N ALA A 309 7.67 19.87 4.90
CA ALA A 309 6.49 19.13 4.45
C ALA A 309 6.88 17.65 4.37
N GLY A 310 6.09 16.76 4.94
CA GLY A 310 6.39 15.32 4.92
C GLY A 310 5.12 14.49 4.98
N SER A 311 5.01 13.50 4.11
CA SER A 311 3.87 12.61 4.04
C SER A 311 4.32 11.18 3.80
N PRO A 312 3.66 10.15 4.35
CA PRO A 312 4.10 8.78 4.16
C PRO A 312 4.04 8.37 2.67
N LEU A 313 5.11 7.75 2.19
CA LEU A 313 5.08 7.06 0.92
C LEU A 313 4.19 5.82 1.04
N GLY A 314 3.25 5.70 0.14
CA GLY A 314 2.37 4.56 0.01
C GLY A 314 2.43 3.94 -1.37
N GLY A 315 1.47 3.08 -1.62
CA GLY A 315 1.34 2.34 -2.86
C GLY A 315 1.04 0.87 -2.62
N HIS A 316 0.96 0.15 -3.74
CA HIS A 316 0.69 -1.28 -3.73
C HIS A 316 1.61 -2.00 -4.68
N ASP A 317 1.96 -3.22 -4.30
CA ASP A 317 2.71 -4.16 -5.12
C ASP A 317 1.81 -5.34 -5.53
N TYR A 318 2.03 -5.89 -6.71
CA TYR A 318 1.57 -7.24 -7.01
C TYR A 318 2.53 -8.24 -6.38
N THR A 319 2.02 -9.12 -5.53
CA THR A 319 2.78 -10.22 -4.93
C THR A 319 2.17 -11.56 -5.31
N VAL A 320 3.00 -12.59 -5.39
CA VAL A 320 2.58 -13.95 -5.74
C VAL A 320 2.73 -14.84 -4.52
N TYR A 321 1.66 -15.59 -4.18
CA TYR A 321 1.68 -16.53 -3.07
C TYR A 321 2.61 -17.71 -3.35
N ALA A 322 3.53 -18.03 -2.43
CA ALA A 322 4.50 -19.10 -2.58
C ALA A 322 3.87 -20.51 -2.72
N GLY A 323 2.68 -20.70 -2.15
CA GLY A 323 1.94 -21.97 -2.24
C GLY A 323 1.01 -22.08 -3.46
N SER A 324 1.00 -21.08 -4.37
CA SER A 324 0.22 -21.10 -5.60
C SER A 324 0.54 -22.34 -6.45
N LYS A 325 -0.49 -22.92 -7.06
CA LYS A 325 -0.35 -24.01 -8.04
C LYS A 325 -0.32 -23.48 -9.49
N ASN A 326 -0.47 -22.17 -9.66
CA ASN A 326 -0.56 -21.46 -10.94
C ASN A 326 0.55 -20.44 -11.11
N LEU A 327 1.80 -20.72 -10.62
CA LEU A 327 2.90 -19.76 -10.58
C LEU A 327 3.18 -19.12 -11.95
N ASP A 328 3.34 -19.91 -13.03
CA ASP A 328 3.63 -19.39 -14.36
C ASP A 328 2.51 -18.46 -14.87
N ALA A 329 1.26 -18.83 -14.65
CA ALA A 329 0.11 -18.00 -15.01
C ALA A 329 0.06 -16.71 -14.17
N SER A 330 0.40 -16.79 -12.89
CA SER A 330 0.48 -15.65 -11.98
C SER A 330 1.58 -14.67 -12.39
N TYR A 331 2.75 -15.16 -12.80
CA TYR A 331 3.83 -14.31 -13.29
C TYR A 331 3.45 -13.56 -14.58
N LEU A 332 2.79 -14.24 -15.53
CA LEU A 332 2.29 -13.58 -16.74
C LEU A 332 1.18 -12.57 -16.45
N PHE A 333 0.32 -12.87 -15.48
CA PHE A 333 -0.72 -11.94 -15.03
C PHE A 333 -0.09 -10.68 -14.42
N VAL A 334 0.86 -10.84 -13.48
CA VAL A 334 1.57 -9.71 -12.87
C VAL A 334 2.29 -8.88 -13.93
N GLN A 335 3.05 -9.52 -14.85
CA GLN A 335 3.73 -8.84 -15.97
C GLN A 335 2.77 -7.98 -16.78
N PHE A 336 1.60 -8.50 -17.12
CA PHE A 336 0.62 -7.79 -17.93
C PHE A 336 -0.02 -6.62 -17.18
N MET A 337 -0.51 -6.89 -15.96
CA MET A 337 -1.17 -5.87 -15.14
C MET A 337 -0.24 -4.72 -14.77
N ASP A 338 1.06 -5.02 -14.66
CA ASP A 338 2.09 -4.06 -14.29
C ASP A 338 2.85 -3.46 -15.49
N SER A 339 2.45 -3.77 -16.72
CA SER A 339 3.04 -3.16 -17.90
C SER A 339 2.84 -1.64 -17.93
N ALA A 340 3.75 -0.90 -18.60
CA ALA A 340 3.60 0.54 -18.76
C ALA A 340 2.26 0.92 -19.41
N GLU A 341 1.76 0.09 -20.34
CA GLU A 341 0.45 0.28 -20.97
C GLU A 341 -0.70 0.13 -19.99
N SER A 342 -0.69 -0.92 -19.15
CA SER A 342 -1.71 -1.14 -18.14
C SER A 342 -1.68 -0.04 -17.07
N GLN A 343 -0.50 0.36 -16.61
CA GLN A 343 -0.35 1.47 -15.66
C GLN A 343 -0.82 2.80 -16.26
N ALA A 344 -0.57 3.08 -17.56
CA ALA A 344 -1.07 4.27 -18.23
C ALA A 344 -2.61 4.31 -18.29
N LYS A 345 -3.25 3.17 -18.61
CA LYS A 345 -4.73 3.04 -18.58
C LYS A 345 -5.29 3.30 -17.18
N ILE A 346 -4.66 2.72 -16.16
CA ILE A 346 -5.04 2.93 -14.74
C ILE A 346 -4.92 4.42 -14.38
N ALA A 347 -3.78 5.04 -14.70
CA ALA A 347 -3.54 6.45 -14.45
C ALA A 347 -4.56 7.35 -15.17
N GLY A 348 -4.82 7.09 -16.44
CA GLY A 348 -5.77 7.86 -17.22
C GLY A 348 -7.19 7.80 -16.70
N LYS A 349 -7.65 6.63 -16.30
CA LYS A 349 -9.03 6.41 -15.84
C LYS A 349 -9.27 6.78 -14.38
N LEU A 350 -8.30 6.52 -13.51
CA LEU A 350 -8.46 6.62 -12.04
C LEU A 350 -7.67 7.79 -11.43
N GLY A 351 -6.64 8.29 -12.12
CA GLY A 351 -5.73 9.28 -11.55
C GLY A 351 -4.75 8.68 -10.53
N LEU A 352 -4.55 7.35 -10.55
CA LEU A 352 -3.53 6.67 -9.75
C LEU A 352 -2.14 6.91 -10.36
N LEU A 353 -1.13 7.02 -9.53
CA LEU A 353 0.21 7.36 -9.99
C LEU A 353 0.97 6.10 -10.44
N PRO A 354 1.47 6.07 -11.68
CA PRO A 354 2.28 4.97 -12.17
C PRO A 354 3.59 4.81 -11.38
N THR A 355 4.11 3.60 -11.38
CA THR A 355 5.45 3.30 -10.86
C THR A 355 6.50 3.15 -11.97
N ARG A 356 6.05 3.02 -13.24
CA ARG A 356 6.93 2.95 -14.42
C ARG A 356 7.05 4.31 -15.09
N GLN A 357 8.30 4.73 -15.33
CA GLN A 357 8.61 6.00 -15.97
C GLN A 357 7.90 6.19 -17.35
N PRO A 358 7.86 5.19 -18.25
CA PRO A 358 7.19 5.36 -19.54
C PRO A 358 5.69 5.60 -19.43
N ALA A 359 5.02 5.10 -18.39
CA ALA A 359 3.58 5.27 -18.22
C ALA A 359 3.17 6.74 -18.01
N TYR A 360 4.03 7.56 -17.39
CA TYR A 360 3.76 8.99 -17.21
C TYR A 360 3.70 9.78 -18.53
N SER A 361 4.41 9.31 -19.56
CA SER A 361 4.47 9.96 -20.88
C SER A 361 3.39 9.46 -21.84
N ALA A 362 2.65 8.43 -21.48
CA ALA A 362 1.59 7.87 -22.31
C ALA A 362 0.40 8.85 -22.43
N SER A 363 -0.26 8.83 -23.59
CA SER A 363 -1.41 9.72 -23.88
C SER A 363 -2.53 9.59 -22.87
N GLU A 364 -2.83 8.38 -22.41
CA GLU A 364 -3.84 8.09 -21.42
C GLU A 364 -3.57 8.78 -20.08
N ALA A 365 -2.33 8.66 -19.58
CA ALA A 365 -1.93 9.29 -18.32
C ALA A 365 -1.89 10.81 -18.43
N THR A 366 -1.34 11.36 -19.52
CA THR A 366 -1.24 12.82 -19.75
C THR A 366 -2.61 13.47 -19.97
N ALA A 367 -3.61 12.72 -20.43
CA ALA A 367 -4.98 13.19 -20.57
C ALA A 367 -5.68 13.42 -19.22
N ASN A 368 -5.19 12.84 -18.11
CA ASN A 368 -5.74 13.05 -16.78
C ASN A 368 -4.96 14.16 -16.04
N PRO A 369 -5.51 15.38 -15.91
CA PRO A 369 -4.80 16.50 -15.30
C PRO A 369 -4.49 16.28 -13.81
N LYS A 370 -5.14 15.32 -13.16
CA LYS A 370 -4.90 15.02 -11.73
C LYS A 370 -3.53 14.38 -11.52
N ILE A 371 -3.02 13.63 -12.50
CA ILE A 371 -1.65 13.06 -12.41
C ILE A 371 -0.61 14.17 -12.16
N ALA A 372 -0.67 15.24 -12.96
CA ALA A 372 0.27 16.36 -12.80
C ALA A 372 0.12 17.10 -11.45
N GLN A 373 -1.07 17.15 -10.87
CA GLN A 373 -1.32 17.79 -9.58
C GLN A 373 -0.63 17.07 -8.41
N TRP A 374 -0.35 15.77 -8.56
CA TRP A 374 0.32 14.98 -7.53
C TRP A 374 1.86 15.07 -7.58
N ALA A 375 2.44 15.71 -8.60
CA ALA A 375 3.89 15.83 -8.70
C ALA A 375 4.51 16.48 -7.45
N LYS A 376 3.96 17.64 -7.02
CA LYS A 376 4.44 18.33 -5.80
C LYS A 376 4.19 17.57 -4.50
N PRO A 377 3.00 17.00 -4.24
CA PRO A 377 2.82 16.10 -3.10
C PRO A 377 3.84 14.95 -3.05
N MET A 378 4.14 14.31 -4.17
CA MET A 378 5.12 13.22 -4.22
C MET A 378 6.55 13.65 -3.86
N GLU A 379 6.95 14.90 -4.11
CA GLU A 379 8.24 15.44 -3.67
C GLU A 379 8.39 15.47 -2.14
N THR A 380 7.27 15.46 -1.41
CA THR A 380 7.23 15.46 0.06
C THR A 380 7.10 14.07 0.67
N ALA A 381 7.06 13.03 -0.15
CA ALA A 381 6.90 11.65 0.32
C ALA A 381 8.11 11.18 1.14
N VAL A 382 7.84 10.55 2.27
CA VAL A 382 8.81 10.00 3.21
C VAL A 382 8.69 8.49 3.20
N GLU A 383 9.79 7.79 2.93
CA GLU A 383 9.81 6.33 2.96
C GLU A 383 9.39 5.81 4.34
N ARG A 384 8.58 4.77 4.34
CA ARG A 384 8.24 4.02 5.55
C ARG A 384 9.34 2.98 5.84
N PRO A 385 9.49 2.49 7.08
CA PRO A 385 10.40 1.39 7.36
C PRO A 385 9.94 0.11 6.65
N TRP A 386 10.79 -0.44 5.76
CA TRP A 386 10.54 -1.70 5.07
C TRP A 386 11.05 -2.89 5.92
N ILE A 387 10.44 -3.08 7.11
CA ILE A 387 10.76 -4.16 8.05
C ILE A 387 9.55 -5.06 8.29
N PRO A 388 9.73 -6.33 8.67
CA PRO A 388 8.61 -7.25 8.88
C PRO A 388 7.57 -6.79 9.90
N GLU A 389 7.99 -6.02 10.87
CA GLU A 389 7.12 -5.51 11.95
C GLU A 389 6.37 -4.23 11.58
N ALA A 390 6.71 -3.55 10.47
CA ALA A 390 6.20 -2.22 10.12
C ALA A 390 4.67 -2.12 10.16
N ALA A 391 3.98 -3.07 9.56
CA ALA A 391 2.51 -3.08 9.56
C ALA A 391 1.90 -3.21 10.97
N SER A 392 2.57 -3.91 11.87
CA SER A 392 2.12 -4.10 13.26
C SER A 392 2.27 -2.86 14.13
N LEU A 393 3.08 -1.87 13.70
CA LEU A 393 3.25 -0.60 14.42
C LEU A 393 2.02 0.32 14.25
N PHE A 394 1.20 0.11 13.23
CA PHE A 394 0.06 0.98 12.97
C PHE A 394 -1.04 0.80 14.02
N GLN A 395 -1.37 -0.42 14.41
CA GLN A 395 -2.49 -0.68 15.32
C GLN A 395 -2.38 0.06 16.67
N PRO A 396 -1.26 0.02 17.42
CA PRO A 396 -1.14 0.80 18.65
C PRO A 396 -1.28 2.31 18.44
N LEU A 397 -0.81 2.82 17.29
CA LEU A 397 -0.90 4.24 16.97
C LEU A 397 -2.34 4.64 16.61
N VAL A 398 -3.09 3.79 15.89
CA VAL A 398 -4.53 3.99 15.62
C VAL A 398 -5.31 4.05 16.92
N GLU A 399 -5.11 3.08 17.82
CA GLU A 399 -5.80 3.03 19.12
C GLU A 399 -5.49 4.26 19.99
N GLY A 400 -4.22 4.68 20.01
CA GLY A 400 -3.81 5.89 20.68
C GLY A 400 -4.49 7.13 20.10
N TYR A 401 -4.50 7.27 18.78
CA TYR A 401 -5.11 8.39 18.07
C TYR A 401 -6.64 8.44 18.30
N GLN A 402 -7.31 7.29 18.29
CA GLN A 402 -8.74 7.22 18.61
C GLN A 402 -9.05 7.74 20.03
N LYS A 403 -8.23 7.36 21.02
CA LYS A 403 -8.36 7.88 22.39
C LYS A 403 -8.12 9.38 22.46
N LEU A 404 -7.11 9.88 21.75
CA LEU A 404 -6.81 11.32 21.66
C LEU A 404 -7.99 12.08 21.03
N ALA A 405 -8.46 11.64 19.87
CA ALA A 405 -9.57 12.25 19.16
C ALA A 405 -10.90 12.20 19.94
N GLY A 406 -11.08 11.17 20.76
CA GLY A 406 -12.19 11.01 21.69
C GLY A 406 -12.07 11.82 22.99
N GLY A 407 -10.94 12.52 23.23
CA GLY A 407 -10.68 13.27 24.45
C GLY A 407 -10.43 12.40 25.69
N GLN A 408 -10.04 11.14 25.50
CA GLN A 408 -9.78 10.19 26.60
C GLN A 408 -8.31 10.22 27.08
N THR A 409 -7.44 10.85 26.32
CA THR A 409 -6.02 11.04 26.62
C THR A 409 -5.52 12.33 26.00
N THR A 410 -4.29 12.72 26.34
CA THR A 410 -3.54 13.81 25.69
C THR A 410 -2.31 13.26 24.97
N THR A 411 -1.62 14.10 24.21
CA THR A 411 -0.53 13.70 23.33
C THR A 411 0.60 12.91 24.02
N GLU A 412 1.17 13.42 25.12
CA GLU A 412 2.33 12.78 25.76
C GLU A 412 2.02 11.40 26.36
N PRO A 413 0.94 11.21 27.16
CA PRO A 413 0.57 9.88 27.63
C PRO A 413 0.27 8.91 26.48
N MET A 414 -0.44 9.36 25.45
CA MET A 414 -0.73 8.57 24.26
C MET A 414 0.55 8.01 23.63
N LEU A 415 1.51 8.90 23.29
CA LEU A 415 2.74 8.48 22.59
C LEU A 415 3.66 7.64 23.47
N LYS A 416 3.63 7.82 24.80
CA LYS A 416 4.32 6.96 25.74
C LYS A 416 3.73 5.54 25.75
N ASP A 417 2.41 5.43 25.74
CA ASP A 417 1.72 4.12 25.68
C ASP A 417 2.02 3.41 24.36
N VAL A 418 1.98 4.15 23.24
CA VAL A 418 2.34 3.64 21.91
C VAL A 418 3.80 3.16 21.86
N ALA A 419 4.74 3.96 22.41
CA ALA A 419 6.15 3.56 22.48
C ALA A 419 6.34 2.27 23.31
N THR A 420 5.61 2.12 24.39
CA THR A 420 5.61 0.90 25.21
C THR A 420 5.08 -0.31 24.42
N ALA A 421 4.02 -0.14 23.65
CA ALA A 421 3.50 -1.18 22.75
C ALA A 421 4.52 -1.55 21.67
N TYR A 422 5.21 -0.57 21.11
CA TYR A 422 6.28 -0.81 20.11
C TYR A 422 7.43 -1.61 20.68
N GLN A 423 7.84 -1.42 21.95
CA GLN A 423 8.83 -2.29 22.60
C GLN A 423 8.38 -3.76 22.67
N GLY A 424 7.07 -3.98 22.77
CA GLY A 424 6.47 -5.31 22.70
C GLY A 424 6.62 -5.98 21.32
N ILE A 425 6.57 -5.20 20.25
CA ILE A 425 6.66 -5.63 18.85
C ILE A 425 8.13 -5.73 18.42
N LEU A 426 8.90 -4.66 18.62
CA LEU A 426 10.29 -4.50 18.19
C LEU A 426 11.26 -5.00 19.27
N LYS A 427 11.43 -6.31 19.35
CA LYS A 427 12.31 -6.90 20.38
C LYS A 427 13.76 -6.47 20.20
N GLY A 428 14.38 -5.98 21.30
CA GLY A 428 15.77 -5.53 21.30
C GLY A 428 15.99 -4.12 20.75
N TRP A 429 14.91 -3.35 20.49
CA TRP A 429 15.02 -1.94 20.15
C TRP A 429 14.99 -1.08 21.42
N SER A 430 15.73 0.03 21.41
CA SER A 430 15.71 1.03 22.50
C SER A 430 14.62 2.10 22.29
N LEU A 431 14.26 2.77 23.38
CA LEU A 431 13.48 4.01 23.33
C LEU A 431 14.38 5.20 23.04
#